data_b372b4f2c21edfe0b7d7b559e51d0db8
#
_entry.id   b372b4f2c21edfe0b7d7b559e51d0db8
#
_cell.length_a   1.000
_cell.length_b   1.000
_cell.length_c   1.000
_cell.angle_alpha   90.00
_cell.angle_beta   90.00
_cell.angle_gamma   90.00
#
_symmetry.space_group_name_H-M   'P 1'
#
loop_
_entity.id
_entity.type
_entity.pdbx_description
1 polymer ?
#
loop_
_entity_poly.entity_id
_entity_poly.type
_entity_poly.pdbx_seq_one_letter_code
_entity_poly.pdbx_strand_id
1 'polypeptide(L)'
;MMNDLVDLWEKPTSTKYMIAGWYQWADAGEVSSGLPHYLIDETGARHIGEMNPNGYYLFQFPGTHDLLRPMVTLDEGYRVQMEARTNAFYVAREGDDSFLIFIGDEPHMNVEQYAEAFLDAVEALGVERVAIVAGVNGPMPYDKDREISCVYSLPEMKEEIEGYAVRLSNYEGGATIGVYLVDCAEERGIEIVAFYAMVPAYDFSQLSSVVQRVSAEEDYKAWYDLMRRIDYMFALDFDLAELERRSVELVAAWDSRIAQLKKKMPGVVEPYMDEVNDDFTERSFDPLGRAWEDALGDIFDDPEGMSTLER
;
A
#
# COMPACT_ATOMS: atom_id res chain seq x y z
N MET A 1 -21.44 18.35 10.41
CA MET A 1 -21.54 17.66 11.74
C MET A 1 -20.79 16.34 11.54
N MET A 2 -19.88 15.98 12.45
CA MET A 2 -19.16 14.72 12.37
C MET A 2 -20.15 13.57 12.39
N ASN A 3 -19.92 12.55 11.56
CA ASN A 3 -20.76 11.37 11.46
C ASN A 3 -20.76 10.63 12.80
N ASP A 4 -21.94 10.23 13.31
CA ASP A 4 -22.06 9.46 14.55
C ASP A 4 -21.32 8.09 14.51
N LEU A 5 -20.82 7.72 13.35
CA LEU A 5 -20.04 6.49 13.11
C LEU A 5 -18.53 6.67 13.32
N VAL A 6 -18.05 7.90 13.53
CA VAL A 6 -16.63 8.22 13.72
C VAL A 6 -16.45 8.82 15.10
N ASP A 7 -15.62 8.17 15.92
CA ASP A 7 -15.21 8.66 17.24
C ASP A 7 -13.73 9.05 17.21
N LEU A 8 -13.45 10.35 17.16
CA LEU A 8 -12.11 10.91 17.19
C LEU A 8 -11.90 11.61 18.52
N TRP A 9 -11.14 10.99 19.41
CA TRP A 9 -10.83 11.57 20.74
C TRP A 9 -9.62 12.49 20.74
N GLU A 10 -8.87 12.51 19.64
CA GLU A 10 -7.80 13.45 19.41
C GLU A 10 -7.81 13.94 17.96
N LYS A 11 -7.50 15.23 17.76
CA LYS A 11 -7.34 15.85 16.45
C LYS A 11 -5.98 16.53 16.38
N PRO A 12 -4.96 15.88 15.81
CA PRO A 12 -3.66 16.50 15.62
C PRO A 12 -3.77 17.70 14.66
N THR A 13 -3.04 18.77 14.96
CA THR A 13 -3.18 20.06 14.26
C THR A 13 -2.19 20.27 13.12
N SER A 14 -1.23 19.37 12.95
CA SER A 14 -0.12 19.51 11.99
C SER A 14 0.00 18.36 11.00
N THR A 15 -0.98 17.46 10.95
CA THR A 15 -0.98 16.31 10.05
C THR A 15 -1.75 16.65 8.78
N LYS A 16 -1.07 16.60 7.63
CA LYS A 16 -1.66 16.87 6.31
C LYS A 16 -1.90 15.62 5.50
N TYR A 17 -1.22 14.53 5.82
CA TYR A 17 -1.15 13.32 5.02
C TYR A 17 -1.60 12.10 5.80
N MET A 18 -2.20 11.15 5.09
CA MET A 18 -2.63 9.87 5.64
C MET A 18 -2.16 8.72 4.76
N ILE A 19 -1.66 7.66 5.39
CA ILE A 19 -1.43 6.36 4.76
C ILE A 19 -2.56 5.44 5.23
N ALA A 20 -3.28 4.82 4.29
CA ALA A 20 -4.44 3.99 4.61
C ALA A 20 -4.34 2.61 3.97
N GLY A 21 -4.74 1.59 4.72
CA GLY A 21 -4.79 0.21 4.25
C GLY A 21 -5.92 -0.60 4.87
N TRP A 22 -6.24 -1.73 4.23
CA TRP A 22 -7.33 -2.61 4.63
C TRP A 22 -6.93 -4.08 4.54
N TYR A 23 -7.37 -4.85 5.50
CA TYR A 23 -7.35 -6.31 5.39
C TYR A 23 -8.29 -6.79 4.28
N GLN A 24 -8.02 -7.96 3.73
CA GLN A 24 -8.83 -8.82 2.88
C GLN A 24 -8.48 -8.79 1.39
N TRP A 25 -9.12 -7.98 0.52
CA TRP A 25 -9.09 -8.23 -0.93
C TRP A 25 -7.72 -7.93 -1.56
N ALA A 26 -7.30 -6.69 -1.54
CA ALA A 26 -6.06 -6.27 -2.21
C ALA A 26 -4.88 -6.22 -1.21
N ASP A 27 -4.61 -7.35 -0.56
CA ASP A 27 -3.63 -7.46 0.52
C ASP A 27 -2.55 -8.53 0.25
N ALA A 28 -2.20 -8.73 -1.02
CA ALA A 28 -1.10 -9.60 -1.37
C ALA A 28 0.21 -9.09 -0.76
N GLY A 29 1.01 -10.01 -0.17
CA GLY A 29 2.25 -9.65 0.51
C GLY A 29 2.05 -8.77 1.74
N GLU A 30 0.86 -8.81 2.34
CA GLU A 30 0.46 -7.95 3.46
C GLU A 30 0.77 -6.46 3.22
N VAL A 31 0.65 -6.02 1.94
CA VAL A 31 0.95 -4.62 1.58
C VAL A 31 -0.07 -3.68 2.19
N SER A 32 -1.35 -4.07 2.17
CA SER A 32 -2.43 -3.21 2.63
C SER A 32 -2.63 -3.25 4.15
N SER A 33 -2.36 -4.38 4.79
CA SER A 33 -2.49 -4.53 6.24
C SER A 33 -1.14 -4.40 6.96
N GLY A 34 -0.14 -5.14 6.54
CA GLY A 34 1.16 -5.25 7.21
C GLY A 34 1.99 -3.98 7.15
N LEU A 35 2.03 -3.27 6.01
CA LEU A 35 2.77 -2.01 5.92
C LEU A 35 2.23 -0.93 6.88
N PRO A 36 0.92 -0.66 6.99
CA PRO A 36 0.42 0.25 8.02
C PRO A 36 0.75 -0.19 9.45
N HIS A 37 0.67 -1.49 9.76
CA HIS A 37 1.08 -2.00 11.07
C HIS A 37 2.56 -1.81 11.35
N TYR A 38 3.41 -2.10 10.36
CA TYR A 38 4.85 -1.83 10.46
C TYR A 38 5.12 -0.35 10.79
N LEU A 39 4.45 0.57 10.10
CA LEU A 39 4.60 2.00 10.36
C LEU A 39 4.10 2.39 11.76
N ILE A 40 3.00 1.80 12.24
CA ILE A 40 2.49 2.02 13.60
C ILE A 40 3.54 1.59 14.64
N ASP A 41 4.12 0.41 14.46
CA ASP A 41 5.10 -0.15 15.41
C ASP A 41 6.42 0.63 15.37
N GLU A 42 6.94 0.94 14.17
CA GLU A 42 8.22 1.62 13.98
C GLU A 42 8.21 3.05 14.52
N THR A 43 7.14 3.77 14.29
CA THR A 43 6.99 5.16 14.77
C THR A 43 6.44 5.26 16.19
N GLY A 44 6.00 4.14 16.78
CA GLY A 44 5.23 4.16 18.03
C GLY A 44 3.96 4.99 17.91
N ALA A 45 3.28 4.89 16.78
CA ALA A 45 2.10 5.69 16.47
C ALA A 45 1.00 5.54 17.52
N ARG A 46 0.35 6.64 17.82
CA ARG A 46 -0.65 6.71 18.87
C ARG A 46 -2.06 6.63 18.31
N HIS A 47 -2.87 5.75 18.85
CA HIS A 47 -4.28 5.57 18.49
C HIS A 47 -5.09 6.82 18.88
N ILE A 48 -5.83 7.38 17.94
CA ILE A 48 -6.53 8.67 18.11
C ILE A 48 -8.02 8.64 17.79
N GLY A 49 -8.52 7.55 17.24
CA GLY A 49 -9.94 7.43 16.89
C GLY A 49 -10.27 6.14 16.17
N GLU A 50 -11.56 5.88 16.04
CA GLU A 50 -12.10 4.70 15.37
C GLU A 50 -13.33 5.03 14.53
N MET A 51 -13.57 4.26 13.49
CA MET A 51 -14.89 4.16 12.86
C MET A 51 -15.62 2.96 13.47
N ASN A 52 -16.85 3.19 13.91
CA ASN A 52 -17.68 2.14 14.48
C ASN A 52 -17.90 0.99 13.48
N PRO A 53 -17.49 -0.24 13.81
CA PRO A 53 -17.58 -1.37 12.88
C PRO A 53 -19.00 -1.90 12.67
N ASN A 54 -19.95 -1.46 13.48
CA ASN A 54 -21.30 -2.00 13.47
C ASN A 54 -22.03 -1.70 12.14
N GLY A 55 -22.55 -2.73 11.54
CA GLY A 55 -23.34 -2.64 10.31
C GLY A 55 -22.52 -2.80 9.01
N TYR A 56 -21.19 -2.89 9.10
CA TYR A 56 -20.33 -3.07 7.92
C TYR A 56 -19.93 -4.52 7.67
N TYR A 57 -19.90 -5.36 8.71
CA TYR A 57 -19.32 -6.69 8.63
C TYR A 57 -20.35 -7.78 8.85
N LEU A 58 -20.26 -8.81 8.00
CA LEU A 58 -21.05 -10.04 8.15
C LEU A 58 -20.37 -10.94 9.18
N PHE A 59 -21.16 -11.52 10.11
CA PHE A 59 -20.67 -12.55 11.00
C PHE A 59 -20.42 -13.89 10.28
N GLN A 60 -21.23 -14.18 9.26
CA GLN A 60 -21.13 -15.40 8.46
C GLN A 60 -21.72 -15.19 7.08
N PHE A 61 -21.09 -15.79 6.07
CA PHE A 61 -21.64 -15.94 4.73
C PHE A 61 -21.83 -17.44 4.43
N PRO A 62 -22.91 -17.87 3.77
CA PRO A 62 -23.12 -19.29 3.42
C PRO A 62 -21.94 -19.84 2.60
N GLY A 63 -21.33 -20.93 3.10
CA GLY A 63 -20.18 -21.57 2.43
C GLY A 63 -18.78 -21.09 2.88
N THR A 64 -18.69 -20.06 3.73
CA THR A 64 -17.41 -19.55 4.25
C THR A 64 -17.42 -19.58 5.79
N HIS A 65 -17.17 -20.74 6.39
CA HIS A 65 -17.39 -20.92 7.83
C HIS A 65 -16.46 -20.14 8.74
N ASP A 66 -15.20 -19.94 8.33
CA ASP A 66 -14.15 -19.42 9.24
C ASP A 66 -13.67 -18.02 8.90
N LEU A 67 -13.76 -17.58 7.64
CA LEU A 67 -13.09 -16.36 7.16
C LEU A 67 -13.69 -15.04 7.67
N LEU A 68 -14.94 -15.02 8.11
CA LEU A 68 -15.63 -13.81 8.53
C LEU A 68 -15.86 -13.70 10.03
N ARG A 69 -15.77 -14.84 10.75
CA ARG A 69 -16.03 -14.86 12.19
C ARG A 69 -14.89 -14.24 12.97
N PRO A 70 -15.19 -13.47 14.03
CA PRO A 70 -14.17 -13.01 14.95
C PRO A 70 -13.40 -14.21 15.55
N MET A 71 -12.09 -14.09 15.63
CA MET A 71 -11.26 -15.09 16.30
C MET A 71 -11.42 -14.97 17.80
N VAL A 72 -11.52 -16.12 18.50
CA VAL A 72 -11.63 -16.17 19.94
C VAL A 72 -10.55 -17.06 20.53
N THR A 73 -9.90 -16.60 21.59
CA THR A 73 -8.98 -17.38 22.41
C THR A 73 -9.65 -17.71 23.74
N LEU A 74 -9.70 -19.00 24.06
CA LEU A 74 -10.27 -19.51 25.31
C LEU A 74 -9.16 -20.14 26.18
N ASP A 75 -9.25 -19.91 27.49
CA ASP A 75 -8.44 -20.58 28.50
C ASP A 75 -9.39 -21.21 29.56
N GLU A 76 -9.31 -22.50 29.76
CA GLU A 76 -10.18 -23.28 30.68
C GLU A 76 -11.69 -22.95 30.52
N GLY A 77 -12.14 -22.65 29.27
CA GLY A 77 -13.53 -22.31 28.97
C GLY A 77 -13.86 -20.80 29.17
N TYR A 78 -12.92 -20.02 29.66
CA TYR A 78 -13.08 -18.57 29.79
C TYR A 78 -12.51 -17.85 28.55
N ARG A 79 -13.23 -16.81 28.07
CA ARG A 79 -12.78 -16.00 26.95
C ARG A 79 -11.66 -15.04 27.41
N VAL A 80 -10.44 -15.33 26.98
CA VAL A 80 -9.27 -14.47 27.23
C VAL A 80 -9.27 -13.30 26.24
N GLN A 81 -9.49 -13.59 24.94
CA GLN A 81 -9.45 -12.60 23.88
C GLN A 81 -10.57 -12.88 22.85
N MET A 82 -11.08 -11.84 22.25
CA MET A 82 -11.89 -11.90 21.04
C MET A 82 -11.45 -10.74 20.13
N GLU A 83 -10.98 -11.09 18.95
CA GLU A 83 -10.58 -10.11 17.94
C GLU A 83 -11.84 -9.53 17.30
N ALA A 84 -12.05 -8.25 17.49
CA ALA A 84 -13.11 -7.51 16.82
C ALA A 84 -12.56 -6.89 15.52
N ARG A 85 -13.43 -6.69 14.54
CA ARG A 85 -13.12 -5.88 13.37
C ARG A 85 -12.88 -4.44 13.83
N THR A 86 -11.81 -3.83 13.34
CA THR A 86 -11.43 -2.49 13.72
C THR A 86 -11.24 -1.60 12.49
N ASN A 87 -11.52 -0.31 12.64
CA ASN A 87 -11.23 0.71 11.66
C ASN A 87 -10.60 1.86 12.45
N ALA A 88 -9.28 1.86 12.58
CA ALA A 88 -8.58 2.67 13.57
C ALA A 88 -7.69 3.73 12.91
N PHE A 89 -7.68 4.91 13.51
CA PHE A 89 -6.83 6.03 13.13
C PHE A 89 -5.70 6.19 14.13
N TYR A 90 -4.50 6.38 13.60
CA TYR A 90 -3.29 6.61 14.39
C TYR A 90 -2.60 7.88 13.92
N VAL A 91 -1.87 8.53 14.83
CA VAL A 91 -0.94 9.60 14.49
C VAL A 91 0.49 9.10 14.71
N ALA A 92 1.27 9.13 13.66
CA ALA A 92 2.69 8.84 13.66
C ALA A 92 3.50 10.13 13.68
N ARG A 93 4.74 10.06 14.18
CA ARG A 93 5.72 11.14 14.11
C ARG A 93 7.02 10.60 13.56
N GLU A 94 7.59 11.35 12.62
CA GLU A 94 8.94 11.15 12.13
C GLU A 94 9.66 12.50 12.20
N GLY A 95 10.68 12.62 13.08
CA GLY A 95 11.36 13.89 13.34
C GLY A 95 10.39 14.99 13.79
N ASP A 96 10.34 16.08 13.04
CA ASP A 96 9.44 17.22 13.26
C ASP A 96 8.10 17.08 12.52
N ASP A 97 7.98 16.09 11.62
CA ASP A 97 6.80 15.86 10.82
C ASP A 97 5.86 14.84 11.48
N SER A 98 4.60 14.87 11.09
CA SER A 98 3.60 13.94 11.53
C SER A 98 2.63 13.60 10.42
N PHE A 99 2.21 12.35 10.36
CA PHE A 99 1.24 11.85 9.42
C PHE A 99 0.25 10.91 10.10
N LEU A 100 -0.86 10.66 9.44
CA LEU A 100 -1.89 9.76 9.93
C LEU A 100 -1.74 8.39 9.30
N ILE A 101 -2.11 7.36 10.05
CA ILE A 101 -2.23 6.00 9.55
C ILE A 101 -3.66 5.54 9.83
N PHE A 102 -4.29 4.97 8.82
CA PHE A 102 -5.56 4.27 8.97
C PHE A 102 -5.36 2.80 8.64
N ILE A 103 -5.89 1.93 9.48
CA ILE A 103 -5.99 0.49 9.23
C ILE A 103 -7.40 0.02 9.53
N GLY A 104 -8.01 -0.67 8.56
CA GLY A 104 -9.37 -1.18 8.69
C GLY A 104 -9.55 -2.53 8.05
N ASP A 105 -10.76 -3.05 8.18
CA ASP A 105 -11.23 -4.20 7.40
C ASP A 105 -12.07 -3.71 6.22
N GLU A 106 -11.97 -4.36 5.07
CA GLU A 106 -12.80 -4.04 3.92
C GLU A 106 -14.29 -4.34 4.24
N PRO A 107 -15.21 -3.36 4.07
CA PRO A 107 -16.60 -3.54 4.45
C PRO A 107 -17.31 -4.55 3.53
N HIS A 108 -18.17 -5.40 4.11
CA HIS A 108 -18.96 -6.38 3.38
C HIS A 108 -20.32 -5.84 2.96
N MET A 109 -20.78 -4.76 3.57
CA MET A 109 -22.10 -4.16 3.37
C MET A 109 -22.09 -2.68 3.76
N ASN A 110 -23.09 -1.92 3.29
CA ASN A 110 -23.24 -0.48 3.55
C ASN A 110 -22.00 0.33 3.15
N VAL A 111 -21.40 -0.01 2.00
CA VAL A 111 -20.14 0.57 1.53
C VAL A 111 -20.24 2.09 1.33
N GLU A 112 -21.39 2.60 0.88
CA GLU A 112 -21.62 4.03 0.74
C GLU A 112 -21.48 4.76 2.10
N GLN A 113 -22.15 4.23 3.14
CA GLN A 113 -22.07 4.81 4.49
C GLN A 113 -20.65 4.69 5.09
N TYR A 114 -19.94 3.61 4.78
CA TYR A 114 -18.55 3.42 5.17
C TYR A 114 -17.66 4.50 4.53
N ALA A 115 -17.78 4.70 3.23
CA ALA A 115 -17.01 5.68 2.48
C ALA A 115 -17.30 7.11 2.98
N GLU A 116 -18.59 7.45 3.20
CA GLU A 116 -18.96 8.73 3.80
C GLU A 116 -18.31 8.94 5.17
N ALA A 117 -18.36 7.93 6.05
CA ALA A 117 -17.75 8.03 7.38
C ALA A 117 -16.23 8.19 7.32
N PHE A 118 -15.55 7.46 6.42
CA PHE A 118 -14.11 7.59 6.22
C PHE A 118 -13.72 8.99 5.71
N LEU A 119 -14.40 9.49 4.68
CA LEU A 119 -14.13 10.80 4.11
C LEU A 119 -14.48 11.94 5.09
N ASP A 120 -15.54 11.80 5.89
CA ASP A 120 -15.86 12.73 6.97
C ASP A 120 -14.73 12.78 8.04
N ALA A 121 -14.11 11.64 8.34
CA ALA A 121 -12.95 11.58 9.22
C ALA A 121 -11.71 12.25 8.59
N VAL A 122 -11.43 12.02 7.32
CA VAL A 122 -10.36 12.65 6.54
C VAL A 122 -10.48 14.19 6.62
N GLU A 123 -11.68 14.72 6.33
CA GLU A 123 -11.96 16.17 6.43
C GLU A 123 -11.85 16.68 7.86
N ALA A 124 -12.42 15.95 8.86
CA ALA A 124 -12.39 16.36 10.25
C ALA A 124 -10.98 16.38 10.86
N LEU A 125 -10.08 15.55 10.35
CA LEU A 125 -8.66 15.48 10.71
C LEU A 125 -7.79 16.50 9.94
N GLY A 126 -8.37 17.19 8.94
CA GLY A 126 -7.67 18.19 8.14
C GLY A 126 -6.64 17.57 7.18
N VAL A 127 -6.88 16.34 6.73
CA VAL A 127 -6.00 15.65 5.78
C VAL A 127 -6.13 16.29 4.40
N GLU A 128 -5.02 16.66 3.80
CA GLU A 128 -4.95 17.24 2.47
C GLU A 128 -4.85 16.13 1.39
N ARG A 129 -4.11 15.04 1.68
CA ARG A 129 -3.95 13.91 0.75
C ARG A 129 -3.89 12.57 1.47
N VAL A 130 -4.53 11.56 0.88
CA VAL A 130 -4.49 10.17 1.35
C VAL A 130 -3.74 9.29 0.35
N ALA A 131 -2.76 8.53 0.82
CA ALA A 131 -2.13 7.43 0.08
C ALA A 131 -2.73 6.10 0.56
N ILE A 132 -3.47 5.43 -0.30
CA ILE A 132 -3.97 4.07 -0.06
C ILE A 132 -2.92 3.09 -0.55
N VAL A 133 -2.55 2.13 0.28
CA VAL A 133 -1.59 1.07 -0.05
C VAL A 133 -2.30 -0.27 -0.23
N ALA A 134 -1.96 -0.97 -1.30
CA ALA A 134 -2.56 -2.25 -1.64
C ALA A 134 -1.57 -3.16 -2.36
N GLY A 135 -1.79 -4.47 -2.26
CA GLY A 135 -1.00 -5.49 -2.92
C GLY A 135 -1.83 -6.40 -3.80
N VAL A 136 -1.33 -6.70 -5.00
CA VAL A 136 -1.96 -7.64 -5.93
C VAL A 136 -0.94 -8.68 -6.40
N ASN A 137 -1.36 -9.93 -6.47
CA ASN A 137 -0.48 -10.99 -6.94
C ASN A 137 -0.33 -10.97 -8.46
N GLY A 138 0.90 -11.12 -8.97
CA GLY A 138 1.14 -11.22 -10.40
C GLY A 138 2.48 -11.88 -10.76
N PRO A 139 2.63 -12.30 -12.03
CA PRO A 139 3.87 -12.86 -12.52
C PRO A 139 4.86 -11.72 -12.81
N MET A 140 5.73 -11.43 -11.88
CA MET A 140 6.84 -10.48 -12.07
C MET A 140 8.14 -11.04 -11.47
N PRO A 141 9.33 -10.61 -11.92
CA PRO A 141 10.58 -11.01 -11.30
C PRO A 141 10.65 -10.61 -9.82
N TYR A 142 11.06 -11.55 -8.96
CA TYR A 142 11.10 -11.31 -7.51
C TYR A 142 12.28 -10.41 -7.09
N ASP A 143 13.29 -10.27 -7.92
CA ASP A 143 14.53 -9.52 -7.68
C ASP A 143 14.49 -8.08 -8.21
N LYS A 144 13.42 -7.70 -8.91
CA LYS A 144 13.22 -6.37 -9.48
C LYS A 144 12.40 -5.46 -8.58
N ASP A 145 12.49 -4.15 -8.81
CA ASP A 145 11.58 -3.18 -8.22
C ASP A 145 10.14 -3.53 -8.57
N ARG A 146 9.25 -3.45 -7.59
CA ARG A 146 7.84 -3.82 -7.78
C ARG A 146 7.16 -2.89 -8.78
N GLU A 147 6.45 -3.48 -9.75
CA GLU A 147 5.55 -2.68 -10.57
C GLU A 147 4.45 -2.12 -9.68
N ILE A 148 4.32 -0.80 -9.66
CA ILE A 148 3.28 -0.13 -8.91
C ILE A 148 2.33 0.52 -9.91
N SER A 149 1.07 0.11 -9.86
CA SER A 149 -0.01 0.80 -10.55
C SER A 149 -0.77 1.69 -9.59
N CYS A 150 -1.42 2.73 -10.11
CA CYS A 150 -2.20 3.64 -9.29
C CYS A 150 -3.51 4.09 -9.94
N VAL A 151 -4.41 4.52 -9.06
CA VAL A 151 -5.66 5.23 -9.35
C VAL A 151 -5.68 6.49 -8.50
N TYR A 152 -6.22 7.59 -8.98
CA TYR A 152 -6.27 8.86 -8.26
C TYR A 152 -7.63 9.55 -8.43
N SER A 153 -7.99 10.41 -7.48
CA SER A 153 -9.31 11.03 -7.41
C SER A 153 -9.49 12.24 -8.32
N LEU A 154 -8.50 13.11 -8.42
CA LEU A 154 -8.65 14.39 -9.10
C LEU A 154 -7.79 14.47 -10.38
N PRO A 155 -8.36 14.86 -11.54
CA PRO A 155 -7.62 14.88 -12.80
C PRO A 155 -6.33 15.69 -12.80
N GLU A 156 -6.25 16.75 -12.01
CA GLU A 156 -5.06 17.61 -11.85
C GLU A 156 -3.87 16.90 -11.20
N MET A 157 -4.08 15.81 -10.46
CA MET A 157 -3.01 15.05 -9.83
C MET A 157 -2.17 14.25 -10.84
N LYS A 158 -2.67 14.08 -12.07
CA LYS A 158 -2.09 13.15 -13.04
C LYS A 158 -0.62 13.41 -13.33
N GLU A 159 -0.27 14.65 -13.65
CA GLU A 159 1.09 15.04 -14.06
C GLU A 159 2.10 14.78 -12.94
N GLU A 160 1.76 15.11 -11.71
CA GLU A 160 2.56 14.82 -10.53
C GLU A 160 2.74 13.30 -10.34
N ILE A 161 1.64 12.54 -10.41
CA ILE A 161 1.65 11.09 -10.15
C ILE A 161 2.47 10.33 -11.20
N GLU A 162 2.40 10.70 -12.48
CA GLU A 162 3.25 10.13 -13.53
C GLU A 162 4.74 10.27 -13.18
N GLY A 163 5.06 11.29 -12.39
CA GLY A 163 6.36 11.53 -11.80
C GLY A 163 6.89 10.45 -10.87
N TYR A 164 6.08 9.62 -10.26
CA TYR A 164 6.50 8.63 -9.24
C TYR A 164 6.88 7.26 -9.81
N ALA A 165 7.17 7.15 -11.12
CA ALA A 165 7.48 5.89 -11.79
C ALA A 165 6.41 4.80 -11.57
N VAL A 166 5.15 5.20 -11.61
CA VAL A 166 3.99 4.33 -11.50
C VAL A 166 3.33 4.09 -12.86
N ARG A 167 2.51 3.07 -12.95
CA ARG A 167 1.65 2.83 -14.10
C ARG A 167 0.22 3.28 -13.78
N LEU A 168 -0.32 4.20 -14.55
CA LEU A 168 -1.74 4.54 -14.45
C LEU A 168 -2.58 3.32 -14.80
N SER A 169 -3.50 2.93 -13.92
CA SER A 169 -4.29 1.70 -14.07
C SER A 169 -5.31 1.84 -15.20
N ASN A 170 -5.39 0.79 -16.04
CA ASN A 170 -6.46 0.60 -17.01
C ASN A 170 -7.28 -0.66 -16.67
N TYR A 171 -7.36 -0.98 -15.39
CA TYR A 171 -8.06 -2.16 -14.90
C TYR A 171 -9.58 -2.00 -15.11
N GLU A 172 -10.21 -3.09 -15.54
CA GLU A 172 -11.66 -3.24 -15.64
C GLU A 172 -12.08 -4.50 -14.86
N GLY A 173 -12.88 -4.33 -13.82
CA GLY A 173 -13.30 -5.43 -12.94
C GLY A 173 -13.96 -4.97 -11.67
N GLY A 174 -13.98 -5.81 -10.64
CA GLY A 174 -14.53 -5.48 -9.32
C GLY A 174 -13.68 -4.40 -8.62
N ALA A 175 -14.33 -3.37 -8.08
CA ALA A 175 -13.66 -2.33 -7.32
C ALA A 175 -13.26 -2.83 -5.93
N THR A 176 -12.05 -2.48 -5.47
CA THR A 176 -11.67 -2.56 -4.06
C THR A 176 -12.28 -1.38 -3.30
N ILE A 177 -12.28 -1.43 -1.97
CA ILE A 177 -12.69 -0.27 -1.16
C ILE A 177 -11.82 0.96 -1.51
N GLY A 178 -10.53 0.78 -1.80
CA GLY A 178 -9.64 1.88 -2.20
C GLY A 178 -10.09 2.57 -3.49
N VAL A 179 -10.47 1.82 -4.53
CA VAL A 179 -11.00 2.41 -5.78
C VAL A 179 -12.35 3.08 -5.53
N TYR A 180 -13.20 2.49 -4.69
CA TYR A 180 -14.50 3.08 -4.36
C TYR A 180 -14.34 4.40 -3.61
N LEU A 181 -13.38 4.49 -2.69
CA LEU A 181 -13.05 5.74 -1.98
C LEU A 181 -12.49 6.81 -2.91
N VAL A 182 -11.69 6.43 -3.91
CA VAL A 182 -11.19 7.36 -4.96
C VAL A 182 -12.36 7.99 -5.71
N ASP A 183 -13.37 7.21 -6.11
CA ASP A 183 -14.59 7.68 -6.78
C ASP A 183 -15.38 8.65 -5.90
N CYS A 184 -15.67 8.29 -4.65
CA CYS A 184 -16.36 9.16 -3.70
C CYS A 184 -15.59 10.45 -3.36
N ALA A 185 -14.26 10.39 -3.35
CA ALA A 185 -13.38 11.52 -3.05
C ALA A 185 -13.38 12.58 -4.16
N GLU A 186 -13.54 12.17 -5.43
CA GLU A 186 -13.67 13.10 -6.56
C GLU A 186 -14.84 14.08 -6.35
N GLU A 187 -16.00 13.57 -5.93
CA GLU A 187 -17.18 14.39 -5.65
C GLU A 187 -16.97 15.43 -4.55
N ARG A 188 -16.05 15.13 -3.61
CA ARG A 188 -15.72 16.01 -2.46
C ARG A 188 -14.49 16.89 -2.70
N GLY A 189 -13.75 16.68 -3.79
CA GLY A 189 -12.50 17.39 -4.08
C GLY A 189 -11.37 17.02 -3.11
N ILE A 190 -11.38 15.77 -2.60
CA ILE A 190 -10.34 15.24 -1.69
C ILE A 190 -9.29 14.50 -2.52
N GLU A 191 -8.01 14.80 -2.29
CA GLU A 191 -6.92 14.11 -2.98
C GLU A 191 -6.68 12.71 -2.39
N ILE A 192 -6.97 11.68 -3.17
CA ILE A 192 -6.64 10.29 -2.85
C ILE A 192 -5.85 9.66 -3.98
N VAL A 193 -4.73 9.00 -3.65
CA VAL A 193 -3.97 8.13 -4.54
C VAL A 193 -4.00 6.72 -3.99
N ALA A 194 -4.51 5.77 -4.75
CA ALA A 194 -4.47 4.36 -4.39
C ALA A 194 -3.37 3.66 -5.19
N PHE A 195 -2.34 3.17 -4.50
CA PHE A 195 -1.22 2.44 -5.05
C PHE A 195 -1.43 0.93 -4.91
N TYR A 196 -1.18 0.20 -5.98
CA TYR A 196 -1.26 -1.25 -6.05
C TYR A 196 0.10 -1.81 -6.44
N ALA A 197 0.85 -2.34 -5.46
CA ALA A 197 2.10 -3.02 -5.71
C ALA A 197 1.86 -4.44 -6.23
N MET A 198 2.50 -4.81 -7.32
CA MET A 198 2.48 -6.19 -7.79
C MET A 198 3.43 -7.03 -6.95
N VAL A 199 2.89 -8.05 -6.29
CA VAL A 199 3.62 -9.00 -5.46
C VAL A 199 3.91 -10.26 -6.26
N PRO A 200 5.17 -10.71 -6.36
CA PRO A 200 5.54 -11.90 -7.10
C PRO A 200 4.77 -13.13 -6.64
N ALA A 201 4.04 -13.74 -7.57
CA ALA A 201 3.30 -14.97 -7.33
C ALA A 201 3.42 -15.89 -8.55
N TYR A 202 3.97 -17.08 -8.35
CA TYR A 202 4.24 -18.06 -9.38
C TYR A 202 3.33 -19.26 -9.20
N ASP A 203 2.49 -19.54 -10.21
CA ASP A 203 1.56 -20.67 -10.19
C ASP A 203 2.08 -21.78 -11.11
N PHE A 204 2.59 -22.82 -10.50
CA PHE A 204 3.06 -24.02 -11.19
C PHE A 204 2.00 -25.12 -11.27
N SER A 205 0.75 -24.89 -10.84
CA SER A 205 -0.29 -25.92 -10.76
C SER A 205 -0.63 -26.55 -12.10
N GLN A 206 -0.55 -25.76 -13.18
CA GLN A 206 -0.77 -26.25 -14.56
C GLN A 206 0.38 -27.12 -15.06
N LEU A 207 1.57 -26.99 -14.48
CA LEU A 207 2.80 -27.63 -14.93
C LEU A 207 3.26 -28.75 -14.00
N SER A 208 2.77 -28.78 -12.75
CA SER A 208 3.17 -29.74 -11.74
C SER A 208 2.08 -29.97 -10.69
N SER A 209 1.87 -31.22 -10.32
CA SER A 209 1.00 -31.59 -9.18
C SER A 209 1.69 -31.48 -7.81
N VAL A 210 2.99 -31.21 -7.78
CA VAL A 210 3.82 -31.23 -6.57
C VAL A 210 3.93 -29.86 -5.91
N VAL A 211 3.97 -28.78 -6.73
CA VAL A 211 4.01 -27.40 -6.21
C VAL A 211 2.90 -26.61 -6.90
N GLN A 212 2.04 -26.00 -6.11
CA GLN A 212 0.89 -25.25 -6.63
C GLN A 212 1.25 -23.78 -6.84
N ARG A 213 1.27 -23.00 -5.81
CA ARG A 213 1.53 -21.57 -5.86
C ARG A 213 2.64 -21.18 -4.90
N VAL A 214 3.48 -20.25 -5.32
CA VAL A 214 4.55 -19.68 -4.50
C VAL A 214 4.40 -18.18 -4.50
N SER A 215 4.21 -17.58 -3.35
CA SER A 215 4.12 -16.13 -3.13
C SER A 215 4.82 -15.76 -1.83
N ALA A 216 5.14 -14.49 -1.64
CA ALA A 216 5.55 -13.94 -0.35
C ALA A 216 4.31 -13.82 0.55
N GLU A 217 4.46 -14.08 1.85
CA GLU A 217 3.47 -13.78 2.87
C GLU A 217 3.54 -12.29 3.19
N GLU A 218 4.71 -11.79 3.57
CA GLU A 218 5.05 -10.38 3.70
C GLU A 218 6.02 -9.97 2.58
N ASP A 219 5.66 -8.98 1.77
CA ASP A 219 6.56 -8.48 0.72
C ASP A 219 7.23 -7.16 1.13
N TYR A 220 8.27 -7.26 1.97
CA TYR A 220 9.05 -6.10 2.41
C TYR A 220 9.65 -5.28 1.26
N LYS A 221 9.87 -5.91 0.09
CA LYS A 221 10.32 -5.14 -1.07
C LYS A 221 9.19 -4.28 -1.66
N ALA A 222 7.97 -4.78 -1.69
CA ALA A 222 6.80 -3.99 -2.06
C ALA A 222 6.57 -2.83 -1.07
N TRP A 223 6.72 -3.10 0.22
CA TRP A 223 6.61 -2.08 1.26
C TRP A 223 7.67 -0.99 1.09
N TYR A 224 8.93 -1.38 0.86
CA TYR A 224 10.03 -0.46 0.62
C TYR A 224 9.81 0.39 -0.64
N ASP A 225 9.46 -0.25 -1.75
CA ASP A 225 9.24 0.42 -3.04
C ASP A 225 8.06 1.41 -3.00
N LEU A 226 7.01 1.09 -2.23
CA LEU A 226 5.89 2.01 -1.95
C LEU A 226 6.31 3.16 -1.06
N MET A 227 6.98 2.87 0.06
CA MET A 227 7.38 3.90 1.02
C MET A 227 8.35 4.91 0.43
N ARG A 228 9.27 4.52 -0.47
CA ARG A 228 10.13 5.46 -1.22
C ARG A 228 9.31 6.50 -1.98
N ARG A 229 8.18 6.12 -2.56
CA ARG A 229 7.28 7.01 -3.31
C ARG A 229 6.43 7.88 -2.41
N ILE A 230 5.89 7.29 -1.36
CA ILE A 230 5.05 7.98 -0.38
C ILE A 230 5.87 8.99 0.41
N ASP A 231 7.08 8.61 0.83
CA ASP A 231 8.01 9.50 1.51
C ASP A 231 8.36 10.70 0.65
N TYR A 232 8.70 10.48 -0.62
CA TYR A 232 8.97 11.56 -1.57
C TYR A 232 7.73 12.43 -1.82
N MET A 233 6.56 11.83 -2.00
CA MET A 233 5.30 12.55 -2.26
C MET A 233 4.87 13.42 -1.08
N PHE A 234 5.09 12.95 0.14
CA PHE A 234 4.69 13.63 1.37
C PHE A 234 5.83 14.43 2.02
N ALA A 235 7.06 14.28 1.51
CA ALA A 235 8.28 14.89 2.06
C ALA A 235 8.44 14.60 3.56
N LEU A 236 8.28 13.33 3.97
CA LEU A 236 8.28 12.92 5.38
C LEU A 236 9.69 12.74 5.95
N ASP A 237 10.71 12.54 5.10
CA ASP A 237 12.09 12.19 5.50
C ASP A 237 12.16 10.95 6.40
N PHE A 238 11.39 9.92 6.04
CA PHE A 238 11.25 8.68 6.82
C PHE A 238 12.51 7.81 6.71
N ASP A 239 12.98 7.25 7.83
CA ASP A 239 14.10 6.30 7.81
C ASP A 239 13.67 4.95 7.21
N LEU A 240 14.05 4.72 5.96
CA LEU A 240 13.74 3.50 5.21
C LEU A 240 14.81 2.39 5.35
N ALA A 241 15.89 2.60 6.12
CA ALA A 241 17.02 1.67 6.16
C ALA A 241 16.63 0.25 6.60
N GLU A 242 15.70 0.11 7.55
CA GLU A 242 15.22 -1.21 7.99
C GLU A 242 14.36 -1.90 6.93
N LEU A 243 13.47 -1.19 6.24
CA LEU A 243 12.71 -1.74 5.11
C LEU A 243 13.63 -2.15 3.95
N GLU A 244 14.64 -1.33 3.64
CA GLU A 244 15.65 -1.67 2.63
C GLU A 244 16.37 -2.97 2.99
N ARG A 245 16.85 -3.09 4.22
CA ARG A 245 17.51 -4.30 4.73
C ARG A 245 16.60 -5.54 4.59
N ARG A 246 15.35 -5.44 5.04
CA ARG A 246 14.37 -6.55 4.93
C ARG A 246 14.04 -6.89 3.49
N SER A 247 13.98 -5.90 2.60
CA SER A 247 13.75 -6.13 1.18
C SER A 247 14.88 -6.94 0.54
N VAL A 248 16.13 -6.65 0.89
CA VAL A 248 17.31 -7.41 0.42
C VAL A 248 17.30 -8.84 0.97
N GLU A 249 16.95 -9.02 2.24
CA GLU A 249 16.83 -10.36 2.84
C GLU A 249 15.73 -11.20 2.19
N LEU A 250 14.59 -10.58 1.85
CA LEU A 250 13.51 -11.23 1.13
C LEU A 250 13.96 -11.72 -0.25
N VAL A 251 14.68 -10.88 -1.02
CA VAL A 251 15.22 -11.27 -2.34
C VAL A 251 16.17 -12.45 -2.20
N ALA A 252 17.08 -12.44 -1.23
CA ALA A 252 17.99 -13.57 -0.97
C ALA A 252 17.25 -14.87 -0.58
N ALA A 253 16.15 -14.75 0.15
CA ALA A 253 15.27 -15.89 0.46
C ALA A 253 14.59 -16.45 -0.79
N TRP A 254 14.13 -15.57 -1.69
CA TRP A 254 13.58 -15.95 -2.99
C TRP A 254 14.62 -16.67 -3.87
N ASP A 255 15.86 -16.14 -3.96
CA ASP A 255 16.96 -16.79 -4.69
C ASP A 255 17.14 -18.27 -4.25
N SER A 256 17.17 -18.45 -2.93
CA SER A 256 17.32 -19.79 -2.34
C SER A 256 16.12 -20.69 -2.67
N ARG A 257 14.91 -20.15 -2.60
CA ARG A 257 13.67 -20.89 -2.86
C ARG A 257 13.53 -21.27 -4.33
N ILE A 258 13.80 -20.34 -5.26
CA ILE A 258 13.76 -20.59 -6.70
C ILE A 258 14.85 -21.60 -7.11
N ALA A 259 16.06 -21.49 -6.56
CA ALA A 259 17.11 -22.47 -6.79
C ALA A 259 16.74 -23.90 -6.35
N GLN A 260 16.01 -24.03 -5.23
CA GLN A 260 15.49 -25.32 -4.76
C GLN A 260 14.38 -25.86 -5.70
N LEU A 261 13.49 -24.98 -6.17
CA LEU A 261 12.42 -25.36 -7.11
C LEU A 261 13.01 -25.78 -8.47
N LYS A 262 14.01 -25.08 -9.01
CA LYS A 262 14.73 -25.46 -10.22
C LYS A 262 15.35 -26.87 -10.11
N LYS A 263 15.90 -27.23 -8.93
CA LYS A 263 16.42 -28.57 -8.67
C LYS A 263 15.33 -29.64 -8.61
N LYS A 264 14.16 -29.32 -8.04
CA LYS A 264 13.04 -30.26 -7.90
C LYS A 264 12.27 -30.46 -9.20
N MET A 265 12.16 -29.42 -10.03
CA MET A 265 11.39 -29.39 -11.27
C MET A 265 12.23 -28.82 -12.42
N PRO A 266 13.34 -29.52 -12.82
CA PRO A 266 14.15 -29.08 -13.93
C PRO A 266 13.30 -29.11 -15.24
N GLY A 267 13.43 -28.06 -16.05
CA GLY A 267 12.65 -27.92 -17.29
C GLY A 267 11.23 -27.35 -17.10
N VAL A 268 10.79 -27.04 -15.90
CA VAL A 268 9.51 -26.36 -15.62
C VAL A 268 9.76 -24.95 -15.10
N VAL A 269 10.52 -24.84 -14.01
CA VAL A 269 10.72 -23.56 -13.31
C VAL A 269 11.57 -22.59 -14.12
N GLU A 270 12.62 -23.08 -14.77
CA GLU A 270 13.54 -22.22 -15.53
C GLU A 270 12.86 -21.53 -16.73
N PRO A 271 12.18 -22.25 -17.64
CA PRO A 271 11.46 -21.62 -18.75
C PRO A 271 10.35 -20.66 -18.28
N TYR A 272 9.66 -21.01 -17.20
CA TYR A 272 8.64 -20.12 -16.62
C TYR A 272 9.24 -18.82 -16.09
N MET A 273 10.35 -18.89 -15.37
CA MET A 273 11.03 -17.69 -14.88
C MET A 273 11.66 -16.87 -15.99
N ASP A 274 12.14 -17.50 -17.06
CA ASP A 274 12.65 -16.80 -18.25
C ASP A 274 11.51 -16.02 -18.93
N GLU A 275 10.32 -16.61 -19.11
CA GLU A 275 9.13 -15.94 -19.65
C GLU A 275 8.73 -14.75 -18.78
N VAL A 276 8.68 -14.91 -17.44
CA VAL A 276 8.37 -13.83 -16.49
C VAL A 276 9.39 -12.67 -16.60
N ASN A 277 10.67 -12.97 -16.81
CA ASN A 277 11.70 -11.94 -16.97
C ASN A 277 11.60 -11.23 -18.33
N ASP A 278 11.31 -11.97 -19.40
CA ASP A 278 11.24 -11.42 -20.77
C ASP A 278 10.02 -10.49 -20.94
N ASP A 279 8.91 -10.78 -20.25
CA ASP A 279 7.68 -9.99 -20.30
C ASP A 279 7.71 -8.76 -19.39
N PHE A 280 8.70 -8.65 -18.49
CA PHE A 280 8.76 -7.58 -17.50
C PHE A 280 9.57 -6.37 -18.00
N THR A 281 8.99 -5.18 -17.81
CA THR A 281 9.68 -3.90 -18.04
C THR A 281 9.82 -3.15 -16.73
N GLU A 282 11.04 -3.05 -16.25
CA GLU A 282 11.35 -2.38 -14.99
C GLU A 282 11.10 -0.86 -15.08
N ARG A 283 10.48 -0.31 -14.05
CA ARG A 283 10.30 1.14 -13.84
C ARG A 283 10.88 1.52 -12.49
N SER A 284 12.19 1.73 -12.47
CA SER A 284 12.87 2.13 -11.24
C SER A 284 12.49 3.55 -10.84
N PHE A 285 12.23 3.74 -9.55
CA PHE A 285 12.00 5.05 -8.97
C PHE A 285 13.31 5.60 -8.38
N ASP A 286 13.86 6.62 -9.01
CA ASP A 286 15.06 7.33 -8.56
C ASP A 286 14.76 8.83 -8.40
N PRO A 287 14.35 9.25 -7.18
CA PRO A 287 14.04 10.66 -6.91
C PRO A 287 15.26 11.59 -7.00
N LEU A 288 16.48 11.09 -6.72
CA LEU A 288 17.71 11.88 -6.83
C LEU A 288 18.13 12.12 -8.28
N GLY A 289 17.99 11.11 -9.14
CA GLY A 289 18.24 11.23 -10.58
C GLY A 289 17.38 12.32 -11.20
N ARG A 290 16.09 12.36 -10.86
CA ARG A 290 15.16 13.41 -11.31
C ARG A 290 15.52 14.80 -10.81
N ALA A 291 15.82 14.97 -9.53
CA ALA A 291 16.22 16.26 -8.99
C ALA A 291 17.47 16.82 -9.70
N TRP A 292 18.38 15.93 -10.14
CA TRP A 292 19.53 16.33 -10.96
C TRP A 292 19.15 16.64 -12.42
N GLU A 293 18.23 15.89 -13.01
CA GLU A 293 17.74 16.16 -14.38
C GLU A 293 16.96 17.45 -14.45
N ASP A 294 16.09 17.74 -13.48
CA ASP A 294 15.35 19.00 -13.35
C ASP A 294 16.30 20.17 -13.12
N ALA A 295 17.27 20.05 -12.19
CA ALA A 295 18.26 21.09 -11.92
C ALA A 295 19.20 21.34 -13.10
N LEU A 296 19.52 20.32 -13.90
CA LEU A 296 20.30 20.46 -15.12
C LEU A 296 19.45 21.05 -16.26
N GLY A 297 18.17 20.66 -16.36
CA GLY A 297 17.22 21.23 -17.31
C GLY A 297 17.09 22.73 -17.13
N ASP A 298 16.87 23.19 -15.89
CA ASP A 298 16.80 24.63 -15.55
C ASP A 298 18.08 25.39 -15.91
N ILE A 299 19.26 24.75 -15.81
CA ILE A 299 20.55 25.34 -16.19
C ILE A 299 20.70 25.44 -17.71
N PHE A 300 20.15 24.49 -18.47
CA PHE A 300 20.25 24.51 -19.94
C PHE A 300 19.15 25.31 -20.61
N ASP A 301 17.99 25.47 -19.96
CA ASP A 301 16.86 26.26 -20.47
C ASP A 301 16.99 27.77 -20.15
N ASP A 302 17.90 28.17 -19.24
CA ASP A 302 18.25 29.57 -18.96
C ASP A 302 19.67 29.96 -19.48
N PRO A 303 19.85 30.18 -20.79
CA PRO A 303 21.16 30.55 -21.37
C PRO A 303 21.63 31.93 -20.96
N GLU A 304 20.80 32.79 -20.32
CA GLU A 304 21.18 34.11 -19.86
C GLU A 304 21.89 34.13 -18.49
N GLY A 305 21.74 33.05 -17.68
CA GLY A 305 22.41 32.92 -16.38
C GLY A 305 23.92 32.68 -16.44
N MET A 306 24.46 32.18 -17.56
CA MET A 306 25.91 31.93 -17.73
C MET A 306 26.75 33.18 -18.03
N SER A 307 26.16 34.33 -18.30
CA SER A 307 26.92 35.53 -18.65
C SER A 307 27.43 36.37 -17.47
N THR A 308 27.09 35.97 -16.23
CA THR A 308 27.45 36.71 -15.00
C THR A 308 28.62 36.14 -14.21
N LEU A 309 29.26 35.03 -14.63
CA LEU A 309 30.41 34.44 -13.97
C LEU A 309 31.77 34.74 -14.59
N GLU A 310 31.80 35.59 -15.65
CA GLU A 310 33.06 36.13 -16.19
C GLU A 310 33.11 37.67 -15.95
N ARG A 311 33.38 38.10 -14.75
CA ARG A 311 34.03 39.37 -14.42
C ARG A 311 34.73 39.34 -13.06
#